data_b8d87a08b4ee57531fd1064b3b02e1fa
#
_entry.id   b8d87a08b4ee57531fd1064b3b02e1fa
#
_cell.length_a   1.000
_cell.length_b   1.000
_cell.length_c   1.000
_cell.angle_alpha   90.00
_cell.angle_beta   90.00
_cell.angle_gamma   90.00
#
_symmetry.space_group_name_H-M   'P 1'
#
loop_
_entity.id
_entity.type
_entity.pdbx_description
1 polymer ?
#
loop_
_entity_poly.entity_id
_entity_poly.type
_entity_poly.pdbx_seq_one_letter_code
_entity_poly.pdbx_strand_id
1 'polypeptide(L)'
;PIVVCDMDSIIVYMNPSAITRYKKDMTGKSLRNCHPASANEQIDRVLEWFSKNSENNIVYTFRNDDENKDVYMVALRDSTGKLIGYYEKHEYRNRETAKLYDI
;
A
#
# COMPACT_ATOMS: atom_id res chain seq x y z
N PRO A 1 -9.28 0.88 -0.02
CA PRO A 1 -8.53 -0.32 -0.44
C PRO A 1 -7.17 -0.42 0.26
N ILE A 2 -6.87 -1.61 0.80
CA ILE A 2 -5.60 -1.93 1.44
C ILE A 2 -5.09 -3.26 0.87
N VAL A 3 -3.84 -3.26 0.41
CA VAL A 3 -3.13 -4.44 -0.09
C VAL A 3 -1.83 -4.57 0.70
N VAL A 4 -1.64 -5.69 1.39
CA VAL A 4 -0.46 -5.97 2.22
C VAL A 4 0.45 -6.95 1.50
N CYS A 5 1.74 -6.63 1.43
CA CYS A 5 2.75 -7.44 0.75
C CYS A 5 3.92 -7.76 1.69
N ASP A 6 4.57 -8.90 1.43
CA ASP A 6 5.87 -9.20 2.01
C ASP A 6 7.00 -8.47 1.25
N MET A 7 8.25 -8.72 1.62
CA MET A 7 9.41 -8.06 0.99
C MET A 7 9.64 -8.47 -0.46
N ASP A 8 9.06 -9.58 -0.91
CA ASP A 8 9.10 -10.02 -2.30
C ASP A 8 7.90 -9.50 -3.11
N SER A 9 7.10 -8.62 -2.52
CA SER A 9 5.87 -8.08 -3.11
C SER A 9 4.80 -9.15 -3.39
N ILE A 10 4.86 -10.26 -2.66
CA ILE A 10 3.77 -11.24 -2.68
C ILE A 10 2.65 -10.74 -1.79
N ILE A 11 1.44 -10.69 -2.32
CA ILE A 11 0.27 -10.22 -1.61
C ILE A 11 -0.11 -11.23 -0.52
N VAL A 12 -0.08 -10.80 0.73
CA VAL A 12 -0.44 -11.64 1.88
C VAL A 12 -1.84 -11.33 2.42
N TYR A 13 -2.38 -10.16 2.08
CA TYR A 13 -3.73 -9.78 2.48
C TYR A 13 -4.29 -8.68 1.59
N MET A 14 -5.58 -8.76 1.30
CA MET A 14 -6.37 -7.70 0.68
C MET A 14 -7.64 -7.51 1.49
N ASN A 15 -7.97 -6.24 1.83
CA ASN A 15 -9.26 -6.01 2.48
C ASN A 15 -10.41 -6.09 1.45
N PRO A 16 -11.67 -6.22 1.91
CA PRO A 16 -12.81 -6.33 0.99
C PRO A 16 -12.89 -5.19 -0.03
N SER A 17 -12.55 -3.97 0.38
CA SER A 17 -12.52 -2.82 -0.52
C SER A 17 -11.51 -2.99 -1.65
N ALA A 18 -10.33 -3.54 -1.36
CA ALA A 18 -9.32 -3.84 -2.38
C ALA A 18 -9.78 -4.94 -3.33
N ILE A 19 -10.38 -6.01 -2.82
CA ILE A 19 -10.92 -7.09 -3.65
C ILE A 19 -11.98 -6.56 -4.61
N THR A 20 -12.87 -5.70 -4.14
CA THR A 20 -13.88 -5.05 -4.98
C THR A 20 -13.24 -4.19 -6.07
N ARG A 21 -12.23 -3.40 -5.72
CA ARG A 21 -11.55 -2.53 -6.69
C ARG A 21 -10.83 -3.32 -7.78
N TYR A 22 -10.11 -4.35 -7.40
CA TYR A 22 -9.34 -5.18 -8.34
C TYR A 22 -10.16 -6.31 -8.94
N LYS A 23 -11.41 -6.47 -8.51
CA LYS A 23 -12.39 -7.45 -9.01
C LYS A 23 -12.01 -8.91 -8.76
N LYS A 24 -11.02 -9.16 -7.91
CA LYS A 24 -10.63 -10.51 -7.50
C LYS A 24 -9.68 -10.46 -6.31
N ASP A 25 -9.63 -11.55 -5.56
CA ASP A 25 -8.64 -11.77 -4.52
C ASP A 25 -7.34 -12.26 -5.17
N MET A 26 -6.29 -11.46 -5.01
CA MET A 26 -4.96 -11.78 -5.56
C MET A 26 -3.98 -12.25 -4.50
N THR A 27 -4.46 -12.62 -3.31
CA THR A 27 -3.61 -13.15 -2.23
C THR A 27 -2.78 -14.33 -2.73
N GLY A 28 -1.49 -14.31 -2.42
CA GLY A 28 -0.52 -15.31 -2.88
C GLY A 28 0.14 -15.00 -4.21
N LYS A 29 -0.31 -13.97 -4.92
CA LYS A 29 0.27 -13.55 -6.22
C LYS A 29 1.18 -12.35 -6.03
N SER A 30 2.09 -12.15 -7.00
CA SER A 30 2.98 -10.99 -7.01
C SER A 30 2.23 -9.73 -7.40
N LEU A 31 2.32 -8.70 -6.56
CA LEU A 31 1.81 -7.36 -6.88
C LEU A 31 2.49 -6.81 -8.14
N ARG A 32 3.76 -7.13 -8.36
CA ARG A 32 4.55 -6.62 -9.49
C ARG A 32 4.05 -7.07 -10.85
N ASN A 33 3.37 -8.21 -10.90
CA ASN A 33 2.78 -8.72 -12.15
C ASN A 33 1.58 -7.89 -12.63
N CYS A 34 1.01 -7.07 -11.75
CA CYS A 34 -0.15 -6.22 -12.05
C CYS A 34 0.26 -4.77 -12.40
N HIS A 35 1.57 -4.48 -12.40
CA HIS A 35 2.09 -3.11 -12.54
C HIS A 35 3.05 -3.02 -13.73
N PRO A 36 3.11 -1.84 -14.41
CA PRO A 36 4.15 -1.60 -15.42
C PRO A 36 5.54 -1.49 -14.77
N ALA A 37 6.58 -1.60 -15.58
CA ALA A 37 7.97 -1.55 -15.12
C ALA A 37 8.28 -0.28 -14.31
N SER A 38 7.73 0.88 -14.69
CA SER A 38 7.94 2.14 -13.97
C SER A 38 7.38 2.11 -12.56
N ALA A 39 6.23 1.48 -12.35
CA ALA A 39 5.63 1.32 -11.02
C ALA A 39 6.47 0.36 -10.17
N ASN A 40 7.00 -0.70 -10.76
CA ASN A 40 7.87 -1.64 -10.06
C ASN A 40 9.19 -1.00 -9.63
N GLU A 41 9.77 -0.12 -10.45
CA GLU A 41 10.94 0.68 -10.06
C GLU A 41 10.62 1.59 -8.88
N GLN A 42 9.45 2.20 -8.85
CA GLN A 42 9.03 3.03 -7.73
C GLN A 42 8.94 2.20 -6.44
N ILE A 43 8.39 1.00 -6.50
CA ILE A 43 8.35 0.09 -5.35
C ILE A 43 9.76 -0.19 -4.84
N ASP A 44 10.71 -0.50 -5.73
CA ASP A 44 12.09 -0.74 -5.36
C ASP A 44 12.74 0.46 -4.66
N ARG A 45 12.53 1.65 -5.17
CA ARG A 45 13.04 2.90 -4.57
C ARG A 45 12.46 3.15 -3.19
N VAL A 46 11.17 2.93 -3.03
CA VAL A 46 10.49 3.13 -1.75
C VAL A 46 10.98 2.12 -0.71
N LEU A 47 11.11 0.86 -1.08
CA LEU A 47 11.62 -0.18 -0.17
C LEU A 47 13.07 0.08 0.22
N GLU A 48 13.91 0.55 -0.70
CA GLU A 48 15.27 0.97 -0.38
C GLU A 48 15.28 2.12 0.63
N TRP A 49 14.44 3.12 0.42
CA TRP A 49 14.33 4.26 1.34
C TRP A 49 13.84 3.83 2.73
N PHE A 50 12.87 2.92 2.80
CA PHE A 50 12.42 2.37 4.08
C PHE A 50 13.56 1.65 4.80
N SER A 51 14.43 0.95 4.07
CA SER A 51 15.54 0.19 4.66
C SER A 51 16.68 1.05 5.18
N LYS A 52 16.77 2.31 4.75
CA LYS A 52 17.87 3.22 5.15
C LYS A 52 17.72 3.77 6.57
N ASN A 53 16.49 3.89 7.07
CA ASN A 53 16.23 4.46 8.38
C ASN A 53 14.89 3.92 8.92
N SER A 54 14.89 3.51 10.17
CA SER A 54 13.68 2.97 10.82
C SER A 54 12.55 4.00 10.98
N GLU A 55 12.83 5.27 10.77
CA GLU A 55 11.82 6.34 10.81
C GLU A 55 11.20 6.63 9.43
N ASN A 56 11.74 6.00 8.37
CA ASN A 56 11.20 6.12 7.01
C ASN A 56 10.06 5.11 6.87
N ASN A 57 8.82 5.53 7.05
CA ASN A 57 7.70 4.59 7.16
C ASN A 57 6.51 4.86 6.24
N ILE A 58 6.46 5.99 5.55
CA ILE A 58 5.34 6.31 4.66
C ILE A 58 5.81 7.15 3.48
N VAL A 59 5.32 6.82 2.29
CA VAL A 59 5.57 7.59 1.06
C VAL A 59 4.26 7.81 0.33
N TYR A 60 4.01 9.06 -0.07
CA TYR A 60 2.92 9.43 -0.97
C TYR A 60 3.36 9.09 -2.39
N THR A 61 2.81 8.03 -2.97
CA THR A 61 3.33 7.47 -4.23
C THR A 61 2.57 7.90 -5.47
N PHE A 62 1.29 8.23 -5.35
CA PHE A 62 0.48 8.51 -6.52
C PHE A 62 -0.74 9.35 -6.19
N ARG A 63 -1.09 10.27 -7.10
CA ARG A 63 -2.31 11.07 -7.05
C ARG A 63 -3.16 10.75 -8.29
N ASN A 64 -4.43 10.42 -8.07
CA ASN A 64 -5.40 10.28 -9.14
C ASN A 64 -6.48 11.35 -8.97
N ASP A 65 -6.38 12.43 -9.74
CA ASP A 65 -7.31 13.55 -9.65
C ASP A 65 -8.71 13.20 -10.17
N ASP A 66 -8.82 12.32 -11.16
CA ASP A 66 -10.09 11.89 -11.70
C ASP A 66 -10.93 11.12 -10.67
N GLU A 67 -10.28 10.29 -9.87
CA GLU A 67 -10.93 9.55 -8.78
C GLU A 67 -10.87 10.29 -7.44
N ASN A 68 -10.23 11.45 -7.38
CA ASN A 68 -10.01 12.22 -6.17
C ASN A 68 -9.35 11.37 -5.07
N LYS A 69 -8.31 10.64 -5.45
CA LYS A 69 -7.68 9.60 -4.65
C LYS A 69 -6.17 9.81 -4.54
N ASP A 70 -5.65 9.56 -3.35
CA ASP A 70 -4.23 9.50 -3.06
C ASP A 70 -3.82 8.06 -2.71
N VAL A 71 -2.63 7.67 -3.15
CA VAL A 71 -2.07 6.34 -2.86
C VAL A 71 -0.80 6.49 -2.04
N TYR A 72 -0.68 5.68 -1.00
CA TYR A 72 0.48 5.66 -0.11
C TYR A 72 1.05 4.26 -0.01
N MET A 73 2.38 4.17 0.14
CA MET A 73 3.05 2.96 0.60
C MET A 73 3.49 3.17 2.05
N VAL A 74 3.22 2.19 2.90
CA VAL A 74 3.52 2.23 4.34
C VAL A 74 4.36 1.02 4.73
N ALA A 75 5.46 1.25 5.44
CA ALA A 75 6.35 0.19 5.89
C ALA A 75 5.70 -0.65 7.00
N LEU A 76 5.94 -1.96 6.95
CA LEU A 76 5.62 -2.88 8.05
C LEU A 76 6.92 -3.35 8.68
N ARG A 77 7.01 -3.22 10.01
CA ARG A 77 8.19 -3.60 10.77
C ARG A 77 7.82 -4.53 11.91
N ASP A 78 8.75 -5.42 12.27
CA ASP A 78 8.58 -6.26 13.45
C ASP A 78 8.92 -5.49 14.73
N SER A 79 8.84 -6.15 15.88
CA SER A 79 9.11 -5.55 17.19
C SER A 79 10.54 -5.03 17.36
N THR A 80 11.49 -5.48 16.52
CA THR A 80 12.88 -5.01 16.52
C THR A 80 13.13 -3.85 15.57
N GLY A 81 12.11 -3.44 14.80
CA GLY A 81 12.23 -2.40 13.78
C GLY A 81 12.65 -2.91 12.40
N LYS A 82 12.82 -4.23 12.25
CA LYS A 82 13.16 -4.82 10.96
C LYS A 82 12.01 -4.67 9.97
N LEU A 83 12.32 -4.23 8.75
CA LEU A 83 11.35 -4.15 7.66
C LEU A 83 10.97 -5.56 7.21
N ILE A 84 9.69 -5.90 7.31
CA ILE A 84 9.16 -7.24 6.97
C ILE A 84 8.18 -7.22 5.82
N GLY A 85 7.78 -6.06 5.35
CA GLY A 85 6.85 -5.90 4.25
C GLY A 85 6.37 -4.46 4.15
N TYR A 86 5.29 -4.30 3.42
CA TYR A 86 4.65 -2.99 3.25
C TYR A 86 3.19 -3.17 2.91
N TYR A 87 2.42 -2.09 3.02
CA TYR A 87 1.09 -2.09 2.43
C TYR A 87 0.88 -0.83 1.59
N GLU A 88 0.01 -0.96 0.61
CA GLU A 88 -0.52 0.16 -0.16
C GLU A 88 -1.91 0.48 0.34
N LYS A 89 -2.19 1.76 0.56
CA LYS A 89 -3.53 2.23 0.88
C LYS A 89 -3.95 3.32 -0.08
N HIS A 90 -5.23 3.31 -0.44
CA HIS A 90 -5.85 4.37 -1.21
C HIS A 90 -6.72 5.20 -0.28
N GLU A 91 -6.51 6.51 -0.26
CA GLU A 91 -7.36 7.44 0.48
C GLU A 91 -8.11 8.34 -0.50
N TYR A 92 -9.41 8.44 -0.31
CA TYR A 92 -10.20 9.40 -1.06
C TYR A 92 -10.13 10.75 -0.35
N ARG A 93 -9.87 11.82 -1.11
CA ARG A 93 -9.71 13.17 -0.54
C ARG A 93 -11.01 13.80 -0.09
N ASN A 94 -12.13 13.21 -0.43
CA ASN A 94 -13.44 13.65 0.04
C ASN A 94 -13.60 13.33 1.51
N ARG A 95 -14.21 14.28 2.23
CA ARG A 95 -14.49 14.08 3.64
C ARG A 95 -15.37 12.86 3.85
N GLU A 96 -14.98 12.01 4.79
CA GLU A 96 -15.81 10.89 5.19
C GLU A 96 -17.14 11.35 5.80
N THR A 97 -18.17 10.57 5.57
CA THR A 97 -19.51 10.82 6.13
C THR A 97 -19.73 10.13 7.47
N ALA A 98 -18.81 9.28 7.89
CA ALA A 98 -18.88 8.59 9.17
C ALA A 98 -18.83 9.59 10.34
N LYS A 99 -19.60 9.33 11.38
CA LYS A 99 -19.59 10.15 12.58
C LYS A 99 -18.28 9.97 13.35
N LEU A 100 -17.74 11.08 13.85
CA LEU A 100 -16.53 11.05 14.66
C LEU A 100 -16.87 10.50 16.05
N TYR A 101 -16.27 9.34 16.40
CA TYR A 101 -16.36 8.71 17.72
C TYR A 101 -17.79 8.44 18.25
N ASP A 102 -18.75 8.29 17.38
CA ASP A 102 -20.13 7.98 17.76
C ASP A 102 -20.41 6.50 17.49
N ILE A 103 -19.77 5.66 18.29
CA ILE A 103 -19.94 4.22 18.23
C ILE A 103 -20.38 3.64 19.57
#